data_c6b593aab1918145c90ef7ea72652dd1
#
_entry.id   c6b593aab1918145c90ef7ea72652dd1
#
_cell.length_a   1.000
_cell.length_b   1.000
_cell.length_c   1.000
_cell.angle_alpha   90.00
_cell.angle_beta   90.00
_cell.angle_gamma   90.00
#
_symmetry.space_group_name_H-M   'P 1'
#
loop_
_entity.id
_entity.type
_entity.pdbx_description
1 polymer ?
#
loop_
_entity_poly.entity_id
_entity_poly.type
_entity_poly.pdbx_seq_one_letter_code
_entity_poly.pdbx_strand_id
1 'polypeptide(L)'
;AKLSKNSNVNINNSIYGIDYREVINRSRIMLGFMTQSNIDEYSRRSFEISACGSFLLSQRSNFQKRFFRENKEAVYFDDVSECTDKINYFLDHPEQRRTIEISGYRRAKELNFNNDYLLKRILNKIF
;
A
#
# COMPACT_ATOMS: atom_id res chain seq x y z
N ALA A 1 -3.70 -14.95 -13.48
CA ALA A 1 -3.47 -15.82 -14.60
C ALA A 1 -2.72 -15.15 -15.74
N LYS A 2 -3.13 -13.96 -16.19
CA LYS A 2 -2.40 -13.24 -17.26
C LYS A 2 -1.01 -12.80 -16.79
N LEU A 3 -0.85 -12.41 -15.55
CA LEU A 3 0.43 -11.95 -15.00
C LEU A 3 1.43 -13.11 -14.83
N SER A 4 0.96 -14.30 -14.46
CA SER A 4 1.85 -15.45 -14.25
C SER A 4 2.44 -16.02 -15.54
N LYS A 5 1.87 -15.69 -16.70
CA LYS A 5 2.39 -16.11 -18.01
C LYS A 5 3.44 -15.14 -18.57
N ASN A 6 3.62 -13.99 -17.96
CA ASN A 6 4.62 -13.03 -18.37
C ASN A 6 5.98 -13.42 -17.78
N SER A 7 7.04 -13.41 -18.62
CA SER A 7 8.40 -13.73 -18.19
C SER A 7 8.95 -12.78 -17.12
N ASN A 8 8.33 -11.60 -16.94
CA ASN A 8 8.73 -10.61 -15.94
C ASN A 8 8.02 -10.78 -14.60
N VAL A 9 7.19 -11.82 -14.47
CA VAL A 9 6.46 -12.08 -13.22
C VAL A 9 7.16 -13.18 -12.44
N ASN A 10 7.52 -12.88 -11.20
CA ASN A 10 8.07 -13.82 -10.23
C ASN A 10 7.03 -14.11 -9.16
N ILE A 11 6.77 -15.39 -8.91
CA ILE A 11 5.85 -15.82 -7.87
C ILE A 11 6.67 -16.37 -6.72
N ASN A 12 6.51 -15.75 -5.54
CA ASN A 12 7.20 -16.14 -4.32
C ASN A 12 6.21 -16.65 -3.28
N ASN A 13 6.69 -17.51 -2.39
CA ASN A 13 5.92 -17.92 -1.22
C ASN A 13 5.75 -16.74 -0.27
N SER A 14 4.90 -16.89 0.73
CA SER A 14 4.67 -15.85 1.74
C SER A 14 5.98 -15.37 2.35
N ILE A 15 6.11 -14.05 2.48
CA ILE A 15 7.33 -13.38 2.96
C ILE A 15 7.00 -12.67 4.27
N TYR A 16 7.87 -12.83 5.28
CA TYR A 16 7.65 -12.28 6.61
C TYR A 16 8.92 -11.61 7.16
N GLY A 17 8.75 -10.69 8.11
CA GLY A 17 9.84 -10.09 8.86
C GLY A 17 10.74 -9.19 8.04
N ILE A 18 12.05 -9.37 8.19
CA ILE A 18 13.07 -8.55 7.51
C ILE A 18 12.96 -8.68 6.00
N ASP A 19 12.69 -9.88 5.49
CA ASP A 19 12.52 -10.11 4.06
C ASP A 19 11.34 -9.32 3.50
N TYR A 20 10.28 -9.21 4.27
CA TYR A 20 9.10 -8.41 3.90
C TYR A 20 9.46 -6.92 3.77
N ARG A 21 10.20 -6.37 4.71
CA ARG A 21 10.67 -4.98 4.63
C ARG A 21 11.55 -4.74 3.40
N GLU A 22 12.45 -5.67 3.10
CA GLU A 22 13.30 -5.56 1.93
C GLU A 22 12.50 -5.56 0.64
N VAL A 23 11.47 -6.40 0.53
CA VAL A 23 10.60 -6.42 -0.64
C VAL A 23 9.87 -5.08 -0.79
N ILE A 24 9.33 -4.52 0.30
CA ILE A 24 8.70 -3.21 0.27
C ILE A 24 9.68 -2.15 -0.23
N ASN A 25 10.88 -2.11 0.34
CA ASN A 25 11.87 -1.08 0.02
C ASN A 25 12.40 -1.18 -1.42
N ARG A 26 12.43 -2.37 -1.99
CA ARG A 26 12.88 -2.59 -3.36
C ARG A 26 11.79 -2.42 -4.40
N SER A 27 10.54 -2.46 -3.99
CA SER A 27 9.42 -2.36 -4.90
C SER A 27 9.14 -0.91 -5.26
N ARG A 28 8.89 -0.66 -6.54
CA ARG A 28 8.51 0.67 -7.01
C ARG A 28 7.07 0.99 -6.68
N ILE A 29 6.21 -0.01 -6.73
CA ILE A 29 4.78 0.10 -6.43
C ILE A 29 4.39 -1.11 -5.59
N MET A 30 3.70 -0.86 -4.48
CA MET A 30 3.14 -1.91 -3.64
C MET A 30 1.62 -1.91 -3.80
N LEU A 31 1.07 -3.08 -4.11
CA LEU A 31 -0.36 -3.25 -4.33
C LEU A 31 -1.07 -3.73 -3.07
N GLY A 32 -2.25 -3.19 -2.82
CA GLY A 32 -3.12 -3.62 -1.73
C GLY A 32 -4.47 -4.08 -2.24
N PHE A 33 -4.82 -5.32 -1.95
CA PHE A 33 -6.13 -5.91 -2.27
C PHE A 33 -6.84 -6.30 -0.99
N MET A 34 -8.14 -6.01 -0.93
CA MET A 34 -8.96 -6.32 0.23
C MET A 34 -9.87 -7.51 -0.06
N THR A 35 -9.94 -8.44 0.88
CA THR A 35 -10.99 -9.46 0.95
C THR A 35 -11.75 -9.29 2.26
N GLN A 36 -12.94 -9.88 2.36
CA GLN A 36 -13.72 -9.79 3.61
C GLN A 36 -12.99 -10.38 4.81
N SER A 37 -12.14 -11.37 4.57
CA SER A 37 -11.42 -12.08 5.63
C SER A 37 -10.12 -11.40 6.07
N ASN A 38 -9.65 -10.37 5.36
CA ASN A 38 -8.34 -9.74 5.64
C ASN A 38 -8.38 -8.23 5.85
N ILE A 39 -9.51 -7.68 6.29
CA ILE A 39 -9.67 -6.23 6.48
C ILE A 39 -8.59 -5.65 7.39
N ASP A 40 -8.33 -6.29 8.53
CA ASP A 40 -7.33 -5.82 9.49
C ASP A 40 -5.91 -5.90 8.92
N GLU A 41 -5.59 -7.00 8.27
CA GLU A 41 -4.30 -7.21 7.64
C GLU A 41 -4.08 -6.22 6.49
N TYR A 42 -5.10 -5.97 5.69
CA TYR A 42 -5.09 -5.01 4.61
C TYR A 42 -4.77 -3.60 5.11
N SER A 43 -5.45 -3.16 6.17
CA SER A 43 -5.21 -1.84 6.76
C SER A 43 -3.80 -1.70 7.32
N ARG A 44 -3.35 -2.71 8.04
CA ARG A 44 -2.01 -2.73 8.63
C ARG A 44 -0.93 -2.70 7.56
N ARG A 45 -1.08 -3.48 6.49
CA ARG A 45 -0.12 -3.49 5.38
C ARG A 45 -0.02 -2.15 4.68
N SER A 46 -1.15 -1.47 4.49
CA SER A 46 -1.16 -0.15 3.88
C SER A 46 -0.34 0.85 4.70
N PHE A 47 -0.47 0.80 6.02
CA PHE A 47 0.32 1.65 6.90
C PHE A 47 1.81 1.30 6.85
N GLU A 48 2.13 0.02 6.87
CA GLU A 48 3.52 -0.44 6.81
C GLU A 48 4.20 0.00 5.52
N ILE A 49 3.51 -0.09 4.40
CA ILE A 49 4.02 0.32 3.09
C ILE A 49 4.38 1.81 3.11
N SER A 50 3.48 2.66 3.56
CA SER A 50 3.70 4.10 3.63
C SER A 50 4.77 4.46 4.65
N ALA A 51 4.80 3.78 5.79
CA ALA A 51 5.82 3.99 6.82
C ALA A 51 7.22 3.60 6.37
N CYS A 52 7.34 2.71 5.40
CA CYS A 52 8.61 2.35 4.77
C CYS A 52 9.01 3.31 3.64
N GLY A 53 8.20 4.32 3.34
CA GLY A 53 8.48 5.27 2.28
C GLY A 53 8.21 4.73 0.89
N SER A 54 7.37 3.71 0.76
CA SER A 54 7.05 3.08 -0.51
C SER A 54 5.71 3.58 -1.06
N PHE A 55 5.54 3.43 -2.37
CA PHE A 55 4.33 3.88 -3.06
C PHE A 55 3.21 2.87 -2.85
N LEU A 56 2.10 3.33 -2.29
CA LEU A 56 0.91 2.50 -2.07
C LEU A 56 -0.11 2.72 -3.16
N LEU A 57 -0.43 1.65 -3.89
CA LEU A 57 -1.54 1.58 -4.83
C LEU A 57 -2.51 0.52 -4.31
N SER A 58 -3.65 0.94 -3.78
CA SER A 58 -4.53 0.08 -3.00
C SER A 58 -5.95 0.13 -3.50
N GLN A 59 -6.70 -0.93 -3.23
CA GLN A 59 -8.12 -0.95 -3.49
C GLN A 59 -8.81 0.17 -2.70
N ARG A 60 -9.67 0.94 -3.39
CA ARG A 60 -10.30 2.11 -2.76
C ARG A 60 -11.21 1.70 -1.61
N SER A 61 -11.03 2.35 -0.46
CA SER A 61 -11.92 2.19 0.68
C SER A 61 -12.07 3.53 1.40
N ASN A 62 -13.27 3.80 1.91
CA ASN A 62 -13.53 5.02 2.66
C ASN A 62 -12.71 5.07 3.95
N PHE A 63 -12.42 3.91 4.53
CA PHE A 63 -11.60 3.80 5.73
C PHE A 63 -10.17 4.31 5.48
N GLN A 64 -9.52 3.83 4.41
CA GLN A 64 -8.15 4.23 4.10
C GLN A 64 -8.03 5.69 3.70
N LYS A 65 -9.02 6.22 2.98
CA LYS A 65 -9.01 7.62 2.54
C LYS A 65 -9.00 8.61 3.71
N ARG A 66 -9.44 8.20 4.88
CA ARG A 66 -9.36 9.02 6.09
C ARG A 66 -7.93 9.20 6.58
N PHE A 67 -7.07 8.23 6.31
CA PHE A 67 -5.69 8.24 6.78
C PHE A 67 -4.73 8.72 5.71
N PHE A 68 -4.93 8.29 4.47
CA PHE A 68 -4.09 8.65 3.34
C PHE A 68 -4.95 9.25 2.22
N ARG A 69 -4.71 10.52 1.91
CA ARG A 69 -5.48 11.25 0.91
C ARG A 69 -5.19 10.70 -0.48
N GLU A 70 -6.26 10.50 -1.25
CA GLU A 70 -6.15 10.00 -2.61
C GLU A 70 -5.34 10.95 -3.50
N ASN A 71 -4.41 10.37 -4.27
CA ASN A 71 -3.51 11.06 -5.20
C ASN A 71 -2.52 12.03 -4.54
N LYS A 72 -2.44 12.05 -3.22
CA LYS A 72 -1.46 12.86 -2.47
C LYS A 72 -0.56 12.01 -1.61
N GLU A 73 -1.12 11.05 -0.91
CA GLU A 73 -0.40 10.22 0.06
C GLU A 73 -0.49 8.74 -0.28
N ALA A 74 -1.46 8.36 -1.09
CA ALA A 74 -1.64 7.04 -1.66
C ALA A 74 -2.46 7.15 -2.94
N VAL A 75 -2.48 6.10 -3.73
CA VAL A 75 -3.30 6.01 -4.94
C VAL A 75 -4.24 4.82 -4.81
N TYR A 76 -5.47 4.98 -5.25
CA TYR A 76 -6.50 3.96 -5.11
C TYR A 76 -7.09 3.57 -6.46
N PHE A 77 -7.61 2.35 -6.53
CA PHE A 77 -8.29 1.82 -7.71
C PHE A 77 -9.57 1.09 -7.32
N ASP A 78 -10.54 1.03 -8.24
CA ASP A 78 -11.80 0.31 -8.01
C ASP A 78 -11.81 -1.07 -8.68
N ASP A 79 -11.13 -1.20 -9.81
CA ASP A 79 -11.12 -2.44 -10.58
C ASP A 79 -9.73 -2.73 -11.16
N VAL A 80 -9.60 -3.91 -11.76
CA VAL A 80 -8.32 -4.37 -12.32
C VAL A 80 -7.85 -3.48 -13.47
N SER A 81 -8.76 -2.99 -14.29
CA SER A 81 -8.42 -2.12 -15.41
C SER A 81 -7.80 -0.81 -14.92
N GLU A 82 -8.42 -0.17 -13.94
CA GLU A 82 -7.90 1.06 -13.32
C GLU A 82 -6.56 0.80 -12.64
N CYS A 83 -6.43 -0.33 -11.95
CA CYS A 83 -5.18 -0.73 -11.31
C CYS A 83 -4.04 -0.84 -12.33
N THR A 84 -4.28 -1.52 -13.43
CA THR A 84 -3.29 -1.70 -14.50
C THR A 84 -2.88 -0.37 -15.12
N ASP A 85 -3.86 0.48 -15.41
CA ASP A 85 -3.58 1.81 -15.98
C ASP A 85 -2.71 2.66 -15.03
N LYS A 86 -3.00 2.62 -13.75
CA LYS A 86 -2.24 3.36 -12.75
C LYS A 86 -0.84 2.78 -12.53
N ILE A 87 -0.68 1.49 -12.58
CA ILE A 87 0.65 0.86 -12.54
C ILE A 87 1.50 1.40 -13.69
N ASN A 88 0.99 1.35 -14.90
CA ASN A 88 1.72 1.82 -16.07
C ASN A 88 2.03 3.31 -16.00
N TYR A 89 1.06 4.10 -15.57
CA TYR A 89 1.24 5.55 -15.42
C TYR A 89 2.37 5.88 -14.43
N PHE A 90 2.34 5.30 -13.24
CA PHE A 90 3.31 5.64 -12.20
C PHE A 90 4.68 5.00 -12.42
N LEU A 91 4.77 3.91 -13.19
CA LEU A 91 6.07 3.41 -13.63
C LEU A 91 6.74 4.39 -14.60
N ASP A 92 5.96 5.06 -15.44
CA ASP A 92 6.46 6.04 -16.40
C ASP A 92 6.64 7.45 -15.82
N HIS A 93 6.14 7.70 -14.62
CA HIS A 93 6.21 9.02 -13.96
C HIS A 93 6.87 8.92 -12.58
N PRO A 94 8.19 8.64 -12.53
CA PRO A 94 8.88 8.43 -11.26
C PRO A 94 8.88 9.66 -10.34
N GLU A 95 8.84 10.87 -10.90
CA GLU A 95 8.81 12.09 -10.09
C GLU A 95 7.50 12.23 -9.32
N GLN A 96 6.37 12.00 -10.00
CA GLN A 96 5.06 12.04 -9.36
C GLN A 96 4.92 10.92 -8.33
N ARG A 97 5.42 9.73 -8.66
CA ARG A 97 5.44 8.60 -7.73
C ARG A 97 6.21 8.95 -6.48
N ARG A 98 7.40 9.53 -6.62
CA ARG A 98 8.25 9.91 -5.49
C ARG A 98 7.59 10.96 -4.61
N THR A 99 6.90 11.93 -5.20
CA THR A 99 6.18 12.96 -4.44
C THR A 99 5.13 12.31 -3.53
N ILE A 100 4.39 11.35 -4.06
CA ILE A 100 3.37 10.62 -3.29
C ILE A 100 4.03 9.74 -2.22
N GLU A 101 5.13 9.06 -2.53
CA GLU A 101 5.90 8.28 -1.56
C GLU A 101 6.31 9.12 -0.35
N ILE A 102 6.87 10.28 -0.60
CA ILE A 102 7.33 11.20 0.45
C ILE A 102 6.15 11.70 1.28
N SER A 103 5.07 12.09 0.64
CA SER A 103 3.88 12.58 1.33
C SER A 103 3.23 11.49 2.16
N GLY A 104 3.16 10.27 1.66
CA GLY A 104 2.65 9.12 2.40
C GLY A 104 3.50 8.79 3.62
N TYR A 105 4.82 8.86 3.48
CA TYR A 105 5.75 8.66 4.58
C TYR A 105 5.56 9.71 5.68
N ARG A 106 5.46 10.98 5.30
CA ARG A 106 5.21 12.06 6.25
C ARG A 106 3.88 11.88 6.97
N ARG A 107 2.86 11.49 6.23
CA ARG A 107 1.54 11.24 6.80
C ARG A 107 1.58 10.08 7.80
N ALA A 108 2.27 9.00 7.46
CA ALA A 108 2.45 7.87 8.38
C ALA A 108 3.11 8.31 9.69
N LYS A 109 4.12 9.18 9.60
CA LYS A 109 4.76 9.74 10.80
C LYS A 109 3.83 10.64 11.61
N GLU A 110 3.05 11.49 10.94
CA GLU A 110 2.07 12.36 11.60
C GLU A 110 1.02 11.56 12.38
N LEU A 111 0.60 10.43 11.82
CA LEU A 111 -0.35 9.54 12.47
C LEU A 111 0.29 8.75 13.60
N ASN A 112 1.59 8.93 13.79
CA ASN A 112 2.35 8.30 14.87
C ASN A 112 2.20 6.78 14.87
N PHE A 113 2.58 6.16 13.75
CA PHE A 113 2.49 4.71 13.56
C PHE A 113 3.56 3.97 14.36
N ASN A 114 3.51 4.05 15.68
CA ASN A 114 4.02 2.97 16.47
C ASN A 114 2.91 1.92 16.57
N ASN A 115 3.31 0.67 16.76
CA ASN A 115 2.36 -0.44 16.80
C ASN A 115 1.27 -0.24 17.86
N ASP A 116 1.59 0.39 18.99
CA ASP A 116 0.66 0.56 20.09
C ASP A 116 -0.46 1.54 19.75
N TYR A 117 -0.12 2.66 19.16
CA TYR A 117 -1.11 3.68 18.80
C TYR A 117 -2.06 3.18 17.73
N LEU A 118 -1.51 2.59 16.67
CA LEU A 118 -2.31 2.05 15.57
C LEU A 118 -3.20 0.91 16.04
N LEU A 119 -2.64 0.01 16.84
CA LEU A 119 -3.37 -1.13 17.38
C LEU A 119 -4.54 -0.66 18.25
N LYS A 120 -4.31 0.31 19.13
CA LYS A 120 -5.36 0.89 19.96
C LYS A 120 -6.49 1.51 19.13
N ARG A 121 -6.15 2.23 18.07
CA ARG A 121 -7.17 2.83 17.20
C ARG A 121 -7.97 1.78 16.45
N ILE A 122 -7.33 0.76 15.95
CA ILE A 122 -8.01 -0.35 15.25
C ILE A 122 -8.91 -1.09 16.23
N LEU A 123 -8.41 -1.44 17.40
CA LEU A 123 -9.19 -2.15 18.43
C LEU A 123 -10.39 -1.33 18.90
N ASN A 124 -10.23 -0.04 19.10
CA ASN A 124 -11.31 0.84 19.52
C ASN A 124 -12.43 0.96 18.48
N LYS A 125 -12.14 0.70 17.21
CA LYS A 125 -13.17 0.70 16.16
C LYS A 125 -13.86 -0.65 15.99
N ILE A 126 -13.16 -1.74 16.32
CA ILE A 126 -13.67 -3.11 16.20
C ILE A 126 -14.45 -3.49 17.46
N PHE A 127 -14.01 -3.07 18.60
CA PHE A 127 -14.60 -3.32 19.91
C PHE A 127 -15.20 -2.02 20.45
#